data_85b72ff60a148f91e5032026aef8b62c
#
_entry.id   85b72ff60a148f91e5032026aef8b62c
#
_cell.length_a   1.000
_cell.length_b   1.000
_cell.length_c   1.000
_cell.angle_alpha   90.00
_cell.angle_beta   90.00
_cell.angle_gamma   90.00
#
_symmetry.space_group_name_H-M   'P 1'
#
loop_
_entity.id
_entity.type
_entity.pdbx_description
1 polymer ?
#
loop_
_entity_poly.entity_id
_entity_poly.type
_entity_poly.pdbx_seq_one_letter_code
_entity_poly.pdbx_strand_id
1 'polypeptide(L)'
;MNKFLEFINKEFFITSEIKFSIFSLFLVSLIFIFTHFLLRFIKKNATKKLDEERKLKFKSVFSFLNYFVFVIVAFITFPTFGINLTGIFAASAALLVGVGLALQTFFQDIISGILILADQTVHVGDIIEIDGKI
;
A
#
# COMPACT_ATOMS: atom_id res chain seq x y z
N MET A 1 33.34 19.47 14.63
CA MET A 1 32.44 18.40 14.15
C MET A 1 31.28 18.16 15.15
N ASN A 2 31.53 18.18 16.48
CA ASN A 2 30.49 17.94 17.50
C ASN A 2 29.38 19.00 17.57
N LYS A 3 29.70 20.30 17.47
CA LYS A 3 28.68 21.37 17.51
C LYS A 3 27.69 21.34 16.36
N PHE A 4 28.10 20.87 15.19
CA PHE A 4 27.23 20.71 14.00
C PHE A 4 26.26 19.55 14.20
N LEU A 5 26.74 18.43 14.78
CA LEU A 5 25.90 17.28 15.12
C LEU A 5 24.90 17.59 16.25
N GLU A 6 25.31 18.38 17.24
CA GLU A 6 24.42 18.88 18.30
C GLU A 6 23.32 19.80 17.74
N PHE A 7 23.65 20.65 16.78
CA PHE A 7 22.68 21.55 16.15
C PHE A 7 21.64 20.79 15.30
N ILE A 8 22.09 19.75 14.56
CA ILE A 8 21.20 18.95 13.70
C ILE A 8 20.27 18.06 14.56
N ASN A 9 20.77 17.55 15.69
CA ASN A 9 20.01 16.72 16.62
C ASN A 9 19.21 17.52 17.66
N LYS A 10 19.23 18.86 17.59
CA LYS A 10 18.46 19.68 18.50
C LYS A 10 16.97 19.41 18.32
N GLU A 11 16.36 18.86 19.34
CA GLU A 11 14.93 18.60 19.39
C GLU A 11 14.16 19.91 19.65
N PHE A 12 13.21 20.19 18.78
CA PHE A 12 12.26 21.28 18.98
C PHE A 12 10.93 20.69 19.42
N PHE A 13 10.40 21.21 20.53
CA PHE A 13 9.12 20.77 21.08
C PHE A 13 8.03 21.76 20.66
N ILE A 14 6.97 21.29 19.99
CA ILE A 14 5.75 22.10 19.83
C ILE A 14 4.78 21.77 20.96
N THR A 15 4.71 20.50 21.36
CA THR A 15 3.87 20.00 22.45
C THR A 15 4.66 18.92 23.18
N SER A 16 4.25 18.54 24.41
CA SER A 16 4.89 17.49 25.20
C SER A 16 5.07 16.15 24.47
N GLU A 17 4.30 15.91 23.43
CA GLU A 17 4.30 14.66 22.66
C GLU A 17 4.95 14.79 21.27
N ILE A 18 4.96 15.99 20.68
CA ILE A 18 5.47 16.21 19.31
C ILE A 18 6.86 16.81 19.38
N LYS A 19 7.83 16.02 18.96
CA LYS A 19 9.24 16.38 18.92
C LYS A 19 9.72 16.32 17.47
N PHE A 20 10.41 17.33 17.00
CA PHE A 20 11.13 17.19 15.73
C PHE A 20 12.55 17.71 15.83
N SER A 21 13.41 16.99 15.19
CA SER A 21 14.78 17.37 14.95
C SER A 21 14.91 17.85 13.49
N ILE A 22 15.85 18.74 13.24
CA ILE A 22 16.22 19.12 11.86
C ILE A 22 16.58 17.87 11.05
N PHE A 23 17.18 16.88 11.70
CA PHE A 23 17.52 15.61 11.08
C PHE A 23 16.27 14.81 10.65
N SER A 24 15.23 14.73 11.49
CA SER A 24 13.97 14.04 11.12
C SER A 24 13.26 14.72 9.96
N LEU A 25 13.23 16.06 9.93
CA LEU A 25 12.68 16.81 8.79
C LEU A 25 13.44 16.54 7.48
N PHE A 26 14.78 16.52 7.56
CA PHE A 26 15.62 16.20 6.40
C PHE A 26 15.37 14.77 5.91
N LEU A 27 15.30 13.80 6.82
CA LEU A 27 15.08 12.38 6.51
C LEU A 27 13.71 12.17 5.86
N VAL A 28 12.65 12.76 6.42
CA VAL A 28 11.28 12.67 5.88
C VAL A 28 11.21 13.31 4.50
N SER A 29 11.81 14.50 4.33
CA SER A 29 11.88 15.15 3.02
C SER A 29 12.58 14.26 1.97
N LEU A 30 13.67 13.61 2.34
CA LEU A 30 14.40 12.70 1.47
C LEU A 30 13.57 11.47 1.09
N ILE A 31 12.81 10.89 2.03
CA ILE A 31 11.89 9.78 1.77
C ILE A 31 10.80 10.20 0.75
N PHE A 32 10.19 11.37 0.93
CA PHE A 32 9.16 11.87 0.01
C PHE A 32 9.73 12.14 -1.39
N ILE A 33 10.90 12.75 -1.49
CA ILE A 33 11.59 13.00 -2.76
C ILE A 33 11.91 11.67 -3.44
N PHE A 34 12.47 10.71 -2.71
CA PHE A 34 12.80 9.39 -3.24
C PHE A 34 11.55 8.67 -3.75
N THR A 35 10.47 8.66 -2.97
CA THR A 35 9.18 8.07 -3.35
C THR A 35 8.65 8.72 -4.62
N HIS A 36 8.70 10.05 -4.73
CA HIS A 36 8.27 10.78 -5.92
C HIS A 36 9.06 10.36 -7.16
N PHE A 37 10.39 10.31 -7.06
CA PHE A 37 11.26 9.88 -8.17
C PHE A 37 11.01 8.42 -8.57
N LEU A 38 10.86 7.53 -7.59
CA LEU A 38 10.58 6.12 -7.81
C LEU A 38 9.25 5.92 -8.56
N LEU A 39 8.18 6.56 -8.09
CA LEU A 39 6.87 6.49 -8.73
C LEU A 39 6.88 7.09 -10.14
N ARG A 40 7.59 8.20 -10.33
CA ARG A 40 7.78 8.81 -11.65
C ARG A 40 8.53 7.88 -12.61
N PHE A 41 9.56 7.20 -12.12
CA PHE A 41 10.34 6.23 -12.89
C PHE A 41 9.48 5.02 -13.29
N ILE A 42 8.70 4.46 -12.35
CA ILE A 42 7.77 3.35 -12.61
C ILE A 42 6.74 3.79 -13.67
N LYS A 43 6.09 4.94 -13.49
CA LYS A 43 5.13 5.48 -14.44
C LYS A 43 5.71 5.61 -15.84
N LYS A 44 6.90 6.22 -15.96
CA LYS A 44 7.57 6.42 -17.25
C LYS A 44 7.86 5.10 -17.95
N ASN A 45 8.33 4.09 -17.22
CA ASN A 45 8.66 2.80 -17.80
C ASN A 45 7.41 1.99 -18.17
N ALA A 46 6.37 2.02 -17.32
CA ALA A 46 5.12 1.33 -17.59
C ALA A 46 4.37 1.91 -18.80
N THR A 47 4.45 3.23 -19.03
CA THR A 47 3.73 3.87 -20.12
C THR A 47 4.46 3.86 -21.47
N LYS A 48 5.75 3.47 -21.50
CA LYS A 48 6.56 3.50 -22.75
C LYS A 48 6.02 2.64 -23.90
N LYS A 49 5.35 1.53 -23.58
CA LYS A 49 4.89 0.52 -24.55
C LYS A 49 3.37 0.51 -24.73
N LEU A 50 2.66 1.48 -24.15
CA LEU A 50 1.20 1.53 -24.20
C LEU A 50 0.71 2.47 -25.29
N ASP A 51 -0.37 2.07 -25.99
CA ASP A 51 -1.12 2.92 -26.88
C ASP A 51 -1.79 4.08 -26.12
N GLU A 52 -2.16 5.16 -26.83
CA GLU A 52 -2.69 6.37 -26.19
C GLU A 52 -3.94 6.11 -25.34
N GLU A 53 -4.86 5.27 -25.79
CA GLU A 53 -6.05 4.91 -25.01
C GLU A 53 -5.70 4.18 -23.71
N ARG A 54 -4.79 3.22 -23.79
CA ARG A 54 -4.30 2.47 -22.61
C ARG A 54 -3.51 3.35 -21.66
N LYS A 55 -2.75 4.32 -22.18
CA LYS A 55 -2.05 5.32 -21.34
C LYS A 55 -3.01 6.15 -20.51
N LEU A 56 -4.15 6.56 -21.07
CA LEU A 56 -5.13 7.34 -20.31
C LEU A 56 -5.73 6.52 -19.17
N LYS A 57 -6.14 5.28 -19.44
CA LYS A 57 -6.66 4.36 -18.42
C LYS A 57 -5.61 4.09 -17.32
N PHE A 58 -4.36 3.79 -17.73
CA PHE A 58 -3.24 3.57 -16.82
C PHE A 58 -2.95 4.81 -15.97
N LYS A 59 -2.97 6.00 -16.56
CA LYS A 59 -2.71 7.26 -15.85
C LYS A 59 -3.71 7.49 -14.72
N SER A 60 -5.00 7.17 -14.92
CA SER A 60 -6.04 7.32 -13.90
C SER A 60 -5.82 6.36 -12.73
N VAL A 61 -5.59 5.07 -13.02
CA VAL A 61 -5.31 4.05 -12.00
C VAL A 61 -4.00 4.38 -11.27
N PHE A 62 -2.97 4.77 -12.01
CA PHE A 62 -1.68 5.13 -11.41
C PHE A 62 -1.76 6.38 -10.54
N SER A 63 -2.61 7.34 -10.89
CA SER A 63 -2.83 8.53 -10.06
C SER A 63 -3.45 8.17 -8.71
N PHE A 64 -4.42 7.25 -8.69
CA PHE A 64 -4.99 6.71 -7.45
C PHE A 64 -3.95 5.97 -6.61
N LEU A 65 -3.18 5.07 -7.23
CA LEU A 65 -2.09 4.35 -6.55
C LEU A 65 -1.03 5.30 -6.01
N ASN A 66 -0.66 6.33 -6.77
CA ASN A 66 0.28 7.34 -6.34
C ASN A 66 -0.18 8.06 -5.06
N TYR A 67 -1.44 8.49 -5.02
CA TYR A 67 -2.03 9.08 -3.80
C TYR A 67 -1.98 8.10 -2.62
N PHE A 68 -2.36 6.85 -2.84
CA PHE A 68 -2.37 5.82 -1.80
C PHE A 68 -0.96 5.55 -1.24
N VAL A 69 0.06 5.48 -2.11
CA VAL A 69 1.46 5.33 -1.69
C VAL A 69 1.91 6.52 -0.83
N PHE A 70 1.58 7.76 -1.22
CA PHE A 70 1.94 8.93 -0.41
C PHE A 70 1.25 8.94 0.95
N VAL A 71 0.01 8.50 1.03
CA VAL A 71 -0.69 8.35 2.33
C VAL A 71 0.04 7.33 3.21
N ILE A 72 0.43 6.17 2.66
CA ILE A 72 1.20 5.15 3.41
C ILE A 72 2.54 5.72 3.87
N VAL A 73 3.27 6.41 3.00
CA VAL A 73 4.56 7.03 3.34
C VAL A 73 4.39 8.07 4.46
N ALA A 74 3.32 8.87 4.41
CA ALA A 74 3.00 9.81 5.49
C ALA A 74 2.77 9.08 6.82
N PHE A 75 1.96 8.01 6.83
CA PHE A 75 1.72 7.20 8.03
C PHE A 75 3.02 6.59 8.61
N ILE A 76 3.90 6.08 7.75
CA ILE A 76 5.18 5.50 8.18
C ILE A 76 6.11 6.57 8.76
N THR A 77 6.02 7.82 8.29
CA THR A 77 6.90 8.91 8.73
C THR A 77 6.38 9.65 9.98
N PHE A 78 5.10 9.57 10.34
CA PHE A 78 4.54 10.23 11.52
C PHE A 78 5.25 9.88 12.85
N PRO A 79 5.62 8.61 13.11
CA PRO A 79 6.34 8.27 14.34
C PRO A 79 7.69 8.97 14.50
N THR A 80 8.34 9.40 13.40
CA THR A 80 9.60 10.16 13.47
C THR A 80 9.43 11.54 14.10
N PHE A 81 8.18 12.02 14.16
CA PHE A 81 7.78 13.27 14.84
C PHE A 81 7.19 13.04 16.22
N GLY A 82 7.30 11.82 16.77
CA GLY A 82 6.74 11.47 18.08
C GLY A 82 5.23 11.22 18.07
N ILE A 83 4.58 11.24 16.89
CA ILE A 83 3.14 10.99 16.78
C ILE A 83 2.87 9.50 16.98
N ASN A 84 2.13 9.15 18.02
CA ASN A 84 1.78 7.77 18.31
C ASN A 84 0.57 7.32 17.46
N LEU A 85 0.82 6.44 16.52
CA LEU A 85 -0.20 5.88 15.62
C LEU A 85 -0.76 4.52 16.09
N THR A 86 -0.37 4.05 17.29
CA THR A 86 -0.77 2.71 17.77
C THR A 86 -2.28 2.50 17.75
N GLY A 87 -3.05 3.50 18.20
CA GLY A 87 -4.53 3.43 18.15
C GLY A 87 -5.09 3.32 16.74
N ILE A 88 -4.51 4.06 15.79
CA ILE A 88 -4.93 4.01 14.37
C ILE A 88 -4.59 2.65 13.77
N PHE A 89 -3.41 2.11 14.04
CA PHE A 89 -3.03 0.77 13.57
C PHE A 89 -3.90 -0.33 14.20
N ALA A 90 -4.21 -0.24 15.49
CA ALA A 90 -5.10 -1.19 16.15
C ALA A 90 -6.51 -1.17 15.55
N ALA A 91 -7.09 0.02 15.32
CA ALA A 91 -8.39 0.16 14.68
C ALA A 91 -8.36 -0.36 13.22
N SER A 92 -7.27 -0.07 12.49
CA SER A 92 -7.08 -0.57 11.12
C SER A 92 -6.97 -2.09 11.06
N ALA A 93 -6.28 -2.71 12.01
CA ALA A 93 -6.18 -4.17 12.12
C ALA A 93 -7.55 -4.81 12.36
N ALA A 94 -8.35 -4.25 13.27
CA ALA A 94 -9.71 -4.71 13.52
C ALA A 94 -10.62 -4.59 12.28
N LEU A 95 -10.49 -3.46 11.54
CA LEU A 95 -11.20 -3.27 10.28
C LEU A 95 -10.80 -4.31 9.23
N LEU A 96 -9.48 -4.57 9.08
CA LEU A 96 -8.96 -5.56 8.13
C LEU A 96 -9.45 -6.97 8.44
N VAL A 97 -9.53 -7.35 9.72
CA VAL A 97 -10.12 -8.63 10.13
C VAL A 97 -11.60 -8.69 9.72
N GLY A 98 -12.38 -7.63 9.99
CA GLY A 98 -13.78 -7.57 9.56
C GLY A 98 -13.96 -7.69 8.05
N VAL A 99 -13.15 -6.96 7.27
CA VAL A 99 -13.15 -7.06 5.80
C VAL A 99 -12.72 -8.46 5.34
N GLY A 100 -11.71 -9.06 5.97
CA GLY A 100 -11.25 -10.41 5.67
C GLY A 100 -12.36 -11.46 5.85
N LEU A 101 -13.10 -11.38 6.96
CA LEU A 101 -14.25 -12.25 7.22
C LEU A 101 -15.39 -12.01 6.20
N ALA A 102 -15.66 -10.75 5.85
CA ALA A 102 -16.67 -10.42 4.84
C ALA A 102 -16.31 -10.94 3.44
N LEU A 103 -15.04 -11.00 3.10
CA LEU A 103 -14.55 -11.49 1.82
C LEU A 103 -14.16 -12.99 1.82
N GLN A 104 -14.35 -13.69 2.94
CA GLN A 104 -13.92 -15.06 3.10
C GLN A 104 -14.49 -15.98 2.02
N THR A 105 -15.80 -15.94 1.78
CA THR A 105 -16.46 -16.76 0.76
C THR A 105 -15.93 -16.44 -0.65
N PHE A 106 -15.74 -15.17 -0.95
CA PHE A 106 -15.19 -14.74 -2.25
C PHE A 106 -13.79 -15.34 -2.50
N PHE A 107 -12.91 -15.31 -1.51
CA PHE A 107 -11.59 -15.95 -1.64
C PHE A 107 -11.67 -17.47 -1.75
N GLN A 108 -12.56 -18.11 -0.99
CA GLN A 108 -12.80 -19.55 -1.10
C GLN A 108 -13.24 -19.95 -2.51
N ASP A 109 -14.18 -19.21 -3.10
CA ASP A 109 -14.67 -19.49 -4.46
C ASP A 109 -13.58 -19.33 -5.50
N ILE A 110 -12.76 -18.27 -5.41
CA ILE A 110 -11.61 -18.08 -6.31
C ILE A 110 -10.61 -19.22 -6.19
N ILE A 111 -10.22 -19.58 -4.97
CA ILE A 111 -9.25 -20.66 -4.74
C ILE A 111 -9.78 -21.99 -5.24
N SER A 112 -11.05 -22.31 -4.94
CA SER A 112 -11.70 -23.54 -5.43
C SER A 112 -11.74 -23.58 -6.96
N GLY A 113 -12.08 -22.47 -7.60
CA GLY A 113 -12.06 -22.38 -9.06
C GLY A 113 -10.66 -22.61 -9.66
N ILE A 114 -9.63 -22.02 -9.05
CA ILE A 114 -8.24 -22.23 -9.48
C ILE A 114 -7.82 -23.69 -9.30
N LEU A 115 -8.18 -24.33 -8.17
CA LEU A 115 -7.85 -25.73 -7.92
C LEU A 115 -8.52 -26.67 -8.92
N ILE A 116 -9.80 -26.48 -9.23
CA ILE A 116 -10.51 -27.24 -10.26
C ILE A 116 -9.79 -27.17 -11.60
N LEU A 117 -9.36 -25.97 -12.01
CA LEU A 117 -8.61 -25.76 -13.25
C LEU A 117 -7.21 -26.38 -13.21
N ALA A 118 -6.53 -26.33 -12.05
CA ALA A 118 -5.17 -26.86 -11.89
C ALA A 118 -5.14 -28.38 -11.85
N ASP A 119 -6.08 -28.98 -11.12
CA ASP A 119 -6.18 -30.45 -10.97
C ASP A 119 -6.84 -31.12 -12.16
N GLN A 120 -7.47 -30.35 -13.06
CA GLN A 120 -8.18 -30.86 -14.24
C GLN A 120 -9.19 -31.96 -13.89
N THR A 121 -9.79 -31.88 -12.71
CA THR A 121 -10.80 -32.87 -12.25
C THR A 121 -12.08 -32.80 -13.05
N VAL A 122 -12.35 -31.66 -13.68
CA VAL A 122 -13.54 -31.42 -14.55
C VAL A 122 -13.08 -30.76 -15.83
N HIS A 123 -13.53 -31.28 -16.97
CA HIS A 123 -13.20 -30.76 -18.31
C HIS A 123 -14.42 -30.08 -18.94
N VAL A 124 -14.15 -29.21 -19.90
CA VAL A 124 -15.22 -28.60 -20.71
C VAL A 124 -15.96 -29.69 -21.48
N GLY A 125 -17.25 -29.85 -21.20
CA GLY A 125 -18.10 -30.88 -21.80
C GLY A 125 -18.45 -32.04 -20.86
N ASP A 126 -17.86 -32.11 -19.67
CA ASP A 126 -18.23 -33.12 -18.67
C ASP A 126 -19.63 -32.81 -18.12
N ILE A 127 -20.38 -33.88 -17.90
CA ILE A 127 -21.67 -33.82 -17.21
C ILE A 127 -21.40 -34.10 -15.74
N ILE A 128 -21.66 -33.08 -14.91
CA ILE A 128 -21.46 -33.16 -13.44
C ILE A 128 -22.80 -33.21 -12.73
N GLU A 129 -22.90 -34.08 -11.72
CA GLU A 129 -24.03 -34.15 -10.81
C GLU A 129 -23.64 -33.45 -9.50
N ILE A 130 -24.43 -32.46 -9.10
CA ILE A 130 -24.26 -31.74 -7.82
C ILE A 130 -25.58 -31.85 -7.08
N ASP A 131 -25.56 -32.41 -5.87
CA ASP A 131 -26.73 -32.58 -5.02
C ASP A 131 -27.95 -33.23 -5.72
N GLY A 132 -27.69 -34.27 -6.58
CA GLY A 132 -28.76 -34.94 -7.34
C GLY A 132 -29.36 -34.13 -8.50
N LYS A 133 -28.72 -33.05 -8.90
CA LYS A 133 -29.07 -32.23 -10.08
C LYS A 133 -27.97 -32.31 -11.12
N ILE A 134 -28.36 -32.65 -12.34
CA ILE A 134 -27.47 -32.73 -13.52
C ILE A 134 -27.50 -31.38 -14.23
#